data_afd840eb02d36aeea2d819f2bed3011e
#
_entry.id   afd840eb02d36aeea2d819f2bed3011e
#
_cell.length_a   1.000
_cell.length_b   1.000
_cell.length_c   1.000
_cell.angle_alpha   90.00
_cell.angle_beta   90.00
_cell.angle_gamma   90.00
#
_symmetry.space_group_name_H-M   'P 1'
#
loop_
_entity.id
_entity.type
_entity.pdbx_description
1 polymer ?
#
loop_
_entity_poly.entity_id
_entity_poly.type
_entity_poly.pdbx_seq_one_letter_code
_entity_poly.pdbx_strand_id
1 'polypeptide(L)'
;MDRISQKTDIGTVMKKTQSHTIRIIGGDYRSRLLTVMDKEGLRPTGNRMRETLFNWLQPIIIGQTCLDLFAGSGALGMEALSRGAKSVTFVEKDREAFATLKQNVMSICKERERYQLLNKDAVQVAALTQAYGVIFLDPPFALPELLTHALTALQASTHFASVRYLVIERSLAMKIEAIEGFSVHREMNTKESNVSLWVRA
;
A
#
# COMPACT_ATOMS: atom_id res chain seq x y z
N MET A 1 26.09 36.28 -49.89
CA MET A 1 26.78 35.47 -48.85
C MET A 1 25.85 35.40 -47.66
N ASP A 2 24.93 34.46 -47.72
CA ASP A 2 23.88 34.29 -46.68
C ASP A 2 24.28 33.17 -45.74
N ARG A 3 24.36 33.50 -44.47
CA ARG A 3 24.56 32.54 -43.38
C ARG A 3 23.20 32.15 -42.84
N ILE A 4 22.78 30.94 -43.20
CA ILE A 4 21.60 30.28 -42.66
C ILE A 4 21.98 29.79 -41.26
N SER A 5 21.34 30.37 -40.22
CA SER A 5 21.42 29.93 -38.83
C SER A 5 20.39 28.81 -38.63
N GLN A 6 20.85 27.59 -38.51
CA GLN A 6 19.99 26.45 -38.09
C GLN A 6 19.79 26.51 -36.56
N LYS A 7 18.57 26.85 -36.15
CA LYS A 7 18.10 26.60 -34.78
C LYS A 7 17.72 25.14 -34.69
N THR A 8 18.50 24.37 -33.95
CA THR A 8 18.12 23.02 -33.48
C THR A 8 17.17 23.15 -32.32
N ASP A 9 15.90 22.93 -32.60
CA ASP A 9 14.84 22.86 -31.57
C ASP A 9 14.91 21.45 -30.93
N ILE A 10 15.53 21.35 -29.75
CA ILE A 10 15.52 20.12 -28.96
C ILE A 10 14.21 20.13 -28.16
N GLY A 11 13.14 19.67 -28.81
CA GLY A 11 11.87 19.42 -28.15
C GLY A 11 12.00 18.27 -27.15
N THR A 12 12.15 18.61 -25.88
CA THR A 12 12.01 17.63 -24.79
C THR A 12 10.55 17.14 -24.78
N VAL A 13 10.31 15.98 -25.37
CA VAL A 13 9.02 15.31 -25.28
C VAL A 13 8.84 14.83 -23.85
N MET A 14 8.18 15.64 -23.04
CA MET A 14 7.66 15.19 -21.76
C MET A 14 6.67 14.05 -22.02
N LYS A 15 7.05 12.80 -21.71
CA LYS A 15 6.12 11.67 -21.67
C LYS A 15 5.03 12.04 -20.66
N LYS A 16 3.83 12.34 -21.13
CA LYS A 16 2.63 12.47 -20.29
C LYS A 16 2.42 11.13 -19.61
N THR A 17 2.74 11.05 -18.33
CA THR A 17 2.39 9.88 -17.48
C THR A 17 0.87 9.81 -17.46
N GLN A 18 0.28 8.76 -18.00
CA GLN A 18 -1.15 8.54 -17.91
C GLN A 18 -1.45 8.25 -16.43
N SER A 19 -2.46 8.88 -15.89
CA SER A 19 -2.98 8.59 -14.56
C SER A 19 -4.39 8.03 -14.69
N HIS A 20 -4.68 7.01 -13.92
CA HIS A 20 -6.04 6.51 -13.78
C HIS A 20 -6.53 6.73 -12.33
N THR A 21 -7.80 6.46 -12.07
CA THR A 21 -8.34 6.61 -10.72
C THR A 21 -8.90 5.30 -10.20
N ILE A 22 -8.76 5.08 -8.91
CA ILE A 22 -9.44 4.02 -8.18
C ILE A 22 -10.39 4.62 -7.15
N ARG A 23 -11.46 3.90 -6.85
CA ARG A 23 -12.52 4.37 -5.94
C ARG A 23 -12.38 3.73 -4.57
N ILE A 24 -12.58 4.49 -3.49
CA ILE A 24 -12.81 3.96 -2.15
C ILE A 24 -14.19 3.29 -2.13
N ILE A 25 -14.24 2.04 -1.65
CA ILE A 25 -15.40 1.15 -1.83
C ILE A 25 -16.44 1.35 -0.73
N GLY A 26 -16.00 1.50 0.52
CA GLY A 26 -16.89 1.56 1.68
C GLY A 26 -16.51 2.63 2.70
N GLY A 27 -17.32 2.78 3.75
CA GLY A 27 -17.08 3.68 4.87
C GLY A 27 -17.30 5.16 4.58
N ASP A 28 -16.71 6.02 5.42
CA ASP A 28 -16.95 7.47 5.43
C ASP A 28 -16.47 8.19 4.16
N TYR A 29 -15.44 7.65 3.52
CA TYR A 29 -14.88 8.22 2.28
C TYR A 29 -15.34 7.47 1.03
N ARG A 30 -16.40 6.66 1.12
CA ARG A 30 -16.97 5.92 -0.02
C ARG A 30 -17.14 6.80 -1.24
N SER A 31 -16.84 6.25 -2.42
CA SER A 31 -16.92 6.90 -3.73
C SER A 31 -15.88 7.99 -4.00
N ARG A 32 -15.05 8.37 -3.04
CA ARG A 32 -13.92 9.28 -3.30
C ARG A 32 -12.90 8.57 -4.21
N LEU A 33 -12.27 9.36 -5.07
CA LEU A 33 -11.32 8.88 -6.06
C LEU A 33 -9.89 9.14 -5.60
N LEU A 34 -9.04 8.14 -5.75
CA LEU A 34 -7.60 8.21 -5.56
C LEU A 34 -6.94 8.22 -6.94
N THR A 35 -6.04 9.15 -7.18
CA THR A 35 -5.20 9.17 -8.37
C THR A 35 -4.15 8.08 -8.27
N VAL A 36 -3.97 7.32 -9.34
CA VAL A 36 -2.92 6.29 -9.47
C VAL A 36 -2.02 6.68 -10.63
N MET A 37 -0.74 6.65 -10.39
CA MET A 37 0.25 6.85 -11.47
C MET A 37 0.47 5.53 -12.21
N ASP A 38 0.41 5.56 -13.54
CA ASP A 38 0.79 4.42 -14.37
C ASP A 38 2.33 4.31 -14.35
N LYS A 39 2.84 3.46 -13.46
CA LYS A 39 4.22 2.99 -13.49
C LYS A 39 4.22 1.51 -13.85
N GLU A 40 5.16 1.10 -14.70
CA GLU A 40 5.38 -0.31 -14.99
C GLU A 40 5.55 -1.09 -13.69
N GLY A 41 4.74 -2.14 -13.51
CA GLY A 41 4.75 -2.99 -12.31
C GLY A 41 3.84 -2.54 -11.15
N LEU A 42 3.22 -1.35 -11.21
CA LEU A 42 2.18 -0.94 -10.26
C LEU A 42 0.81 -1.34 -10.82
N ARG A 43 0.29 -2.45 -10.34
CA ARG A 43 -1.06 -2.89 -10.64
C ARG A 43 -1.99 -2.52 -9.50
N PRO A 44 -3.11 -1.81 -9.77
CA PRO A 44 -4.10 -1.60 -8.71
C PRO A 44 -4.68 -2.94 -8.29
N THR A 45 -4.62 -3.26 -7.02
CA THR A 45 -5.42 -4.33 -6.42
C THR A 45 -6.86 -4.18 -6.92
N GLY A 46 -7.36 -5.19 -7.65
CA GLY A 46 -8.65 -5.08 -8.31
C GLY A 46 -9.76 -4.73 -7.31
N ASN A 47 -10.69 -3.86 -7.69
CA ASN A 47 -11.78 -3.40 -6.80
C ASN A 47 -12.49 -4.56 -6.09
N ARG A 48 -12.76 -5.67 -6.82
CA ARG A 48 -13.42 -6.85 -6.26
C ARG A 48 -12.59 -7.54 -5.17
N MET A 49 -11.29 -7.64 -5.38
CA MET A 49 -10.38 -8.24 -4.40
C MET A 49 -10.30 -7.38 -3.15
N ARG A 50 -10.14 -6.07 -3.30
CA ARG A 50 -10.13 -5.11 -2.19
C ARG A 50 -11.47 -5.12 -1.43
N GLU A 51 -12.60 -5.20 -2.12
CA GLU A 51 -13.90 -5.35 -1.48
C GLU A 51 -13.99 -6.61 -0.63
N THR A 52 -13.59 -7.76 -1.19
CA THR A 52 -13.57 -9.04 -0.45
C THR A 52 -12.65 -8.98 0.76
N LEU A 53 -11.43 -8.44 0.60
CA LEU A 53 -10.49 -8.26 1.70
C LEU A 53 -11.09 -7.41 2.83
N PHE A 54 -11.68 -6.28 2.50
CA PHE A 54 -12.24 -5.39 3.52
C PHE A 54 -13.57 -5.90 4.11
N ASN A 55 -14.26 -6.81 3.46
CA ASN A 55 -15.36 -7.55 4.08
C ASN A 55 -14.82 -8.50 5.16
N TRP A 56 -13.66 -9.13 4.97
CA TRP A 56 -13.00 -9.92 6.01
C TRP A 56 -12.53 -9.06 7.18
N LEU A 57 -12.02 -7.86 6.88
CA LEU A 57 -11.51 -6.93 7.88
C LEU A 57 -12.61 -6.14 8.61
N GLN A 58 -13.84 -6.11 8.10
CA GLN A 58 -14.93 -5.29 8.66
C GLN A 58 -15.11 -5.46 10.19
N PRO A 59 -15.10 -6.68 10.77
CA PRO A 59 -15.28 -6.85 12.21
C PRO A 59 -14.06 -6.46 13.05
N ILE A 60 -12.90 -6.22 12.44
CA ILE A 60 -11.62 -6.04 13.14
C ILE A 60 -10.96 -4.69 12.91
N ILE A 61 -11.28 -4.00 11.81
CA ILE A 61 -10.56 -2.78 11.39
C ILE A 61 -10.88 -1.55 12.24
N ILE A 62 -12.08 -1.52 12.83
CA ILE A 62 -12.55 -0.37 13.62
C ILE A 62 -11.64 -0.14 14.84
N GLY A 63 -11.16 1.09 14.99
CA GLY A 63 -10.28 1.49 16.09
C GLY A 63 -8.82 0.99 15.97
N GLN A 64 -8.47 0.24 14.93
CA GLN A 64 -7.10 -0.25 14.76
C GLN A 64 -6.13 0.84 14.31
N THR A 65 -4.90 0.77 14.81
CA THR A 65 -3.76 1.48 14.24
C THR A 65 -3.16 0.59 13.17
N CYS A 66 -3.11 1.09 11.93
CA CYS A 66 -2.69 0.33 10.76
C CYS A 66 -1.37 0.83 10.19
N LEU A 67 -0.62 -0.07 9.57
CA LEU A 67 0.58 0.25 8.79
C LEU A 67 0.41 -0.27 7.36
N ASP A 68 0.51 0.62 6.38
CA ASP A 68 0.52 0.31 4.95
C ASP A 68 1.96 0.46 4.46
N LEU A 69 2.70 -0.68 4.41
CA LEU A 69 4.15 -0.71 4.19
C LEU A 69 4.56 -0.45 2.74
N PHE A 70 3.65 -0.64 1.79
CA PHE A 70 3.88 -0.44 0.36
C PHE A 70 2.71 0.35 -0.22
N ALA A 71 2.52 1.56 0.27
CA ALA A 71 1.25 2.27 0.13
C ALA A 71 0.87 2.64 -1.31
N GLY A 72 1.83 2.85 -2.20
CA GLY A 72 1.55 3.26 -3.57
C GLY A 72 0.63 4.47 -3.64
N SER A 73 -0.58 4.28 -4.18
CA SER A 73 -1.62 5.33 -4.22
C SER A 73 -2.35 5.55 -2.90
N GLY A 74 -2.15 4.68 -1.92
CA GLY A 74 -2.83 4.68 -0.63
C GLY A 74 -4.15 3.90 -0.60
N ALA A 75 -4.38 3.00 -1.57
CA ALA A 75 -5.67 2.34 -1.73
C ALA A 75 -6.11 1.51 -0.51
N LEU A 76 -5.19 0.71 0.07
CA LEU A 76 -5.49 -0.13 1.23
C LEU A 76 -5.63 0.71 2.50
N GLY A 77 -4.67 1.58 2.78
CA GLY A 77 -4.72 2.43 3.96
C GLY A 77 -5.91 3.40 3.96
N MET A 78 -6.27 3.99 2.81
CA MET A 78 -7.43 4.88 2.71
C MET A 78 -8.76 4.11 2.86
N GLU A 79 -8.86 2.89 2.35
CA GLU A 79 -10.02 2.04 2.61
C GLU A 79 -10.13 1.69 4.11
N ALA A 80 -8.98 1.41 4.77
CA ALA A 80 -8.94 1.18 6.22
C ALA A 80 -9.41 2.39 7.02
N LEU A 81 -8.91 3.60 6.71
CA LEU A 81 -9.37 4.85 7.34
C LEU A 81 -10.87 5.06 7.12
N SER A 82 -11.34 4.83 5.89
CA SER A 82 -12.74 4.98 5.52
C SER A 82 -13.67 4.05 6.32
N ARG A 83 -13.19 2.86 6.67
CA ARG A 83 -13.96 1.85 7.42
C ARG A 83 -13.73 1.90 8.92
N GLY A 84 -13.14 2.98 9.44
CA GLY A 84 -13.07 3.24 10.88
C GLY A 84 -11.76 2.83 11.56
N ALA A 85 -10.67 2.59 10.82
CA ALA A 85 -9.35 2.51 11.45
C ALA A 85 -9.07 3.81 12.22
N LYS A 86 -8.47 3.69 13.41
CA LYS A 86 -8.10 4.84 14.24
C LYS A 86 -7.09 5.72 13.52
N SER A 87 -6.05 5.11 12.99
CA SER A 87 -5.00 5.80 12.23
C SER A 87 -4.28 4.87 11.28
N VAL A 88 -3.67 5.44 10.24
CA VAL A 88 -2.85 4.70 9.27
C VAL A 88 -1.51 5.41 9.06
N THR A 89 -0.42 4.66 9.18
CA THR A 89 0.90 5.07 8.69
C THR A 89 1.08 4.52 7.28
N PHE A 90 1.31 5.41 6.32
CA PHE A 90 1.57 5.07 4.93
C PHE A 90 3.07 5.19 4.64
N VAL A 91 3.64 4.16 4.02
CA VAL A 91 5.05 4.12 3.64
C VAL A 91 5.15 3.96 2.14
N GLU A 92 5.84 4.88 1.48
CA GLU A 92 6.11 4.83 0.06
C GLU A 92 7.53 5.33 -0.21
N LYS A 93 8.32 4.52 -0.91
CA LYS A 93 9.73 4.81 -1.19
C LYS A 93 9.91 5.75 -2.39
N ASP A 94 9.14 5.51 -3.44
CA ASP A 94 9.21 6.31 -4.67
C ASP A 94 8.69 7.73 -4.42
N ARG A 95 9.49 8.75 -4.73
CA ARG A 95 9.16 10.15 -4.44
C ARG A 95 7.95 10.67 -5.20
N GLU A 96 7.74 10.23 -6.44
CA GLU A 96 6.62 10.69 -7.27
C GLU A 96 5.32 10.00 -6.82
N ALA A 97 5.37 8.67 -6.56
CA ALA A 97 4.25 7.96 -5.97
C ALA A 97 3.90 8.52 -4.60
N PHE A 98 4.90 8.86 -3.76
CA PHE A 98 4.68 9.51 -2.48
C PHE A 98 4.02 10.89 -2.59
N ALA A 99 4.39 11.69 -3.59
CA ALA A 99 3.73 12.98 -3.83
C ALA A 99 2.24 12.78 -4.18
N THR A 100 1.93 11.79 -5.02
CA THR A 100 0.54 11.41 -5.36
C THR A 100 -0.21 10.86 -4.16
N LEU A 101 0.39 9.96 -3.39
CA LEU A 101 -0.15 9.45 -2.13
C LEU A 101 -0.51 10.58 -1.16
N LYS A 102 0.42 11.51 -0.96
CA LYS A 102 0.21 12.69 -0.09
C LYS A 102 -0.98 13.52 -0.55
N GLN A 103 -1.09 13.78 -1.85
CA GLN A 103 -2.22 14.52 -2.42
C GLN A 103 -3.54 13.78 -2.19
N ASN A 104 -3.58 12.47 -2.45
CA ASN A 104 -4.75 11.63 -2.24
C ASN A 104 -5.22 11.69 -0.77
N VAL A 105 -4.33 11.39 0.16
CA VAL A 105 -4.65 11.32 1.59
C VAL A 105 -5.13 12.69 2.10
N MET A 106 -4.37 13.77 1.84
CA MET A 106 -4.69 15.11 2.35
C MET A 106 -5.95 15.72 1.72
N SER A 107 -6.30 15.32 0.50
CA SER A 107 -7.54 15.80 -0.15
C SER A 107 -8.79 15.19 0.45
N ILE A 108 -8.71 13.97 1.00
CA ILE A 108 -9.83 13.18 1.47
C ILE A 108 -9.94 13.19 3.01
N CYS A 109 -8.87 12.82 3.72
CA CYS A 109 -8.83 12.81 5.18
C CYS A 109 -8.36 14.17 5.70
N LYS A 110 -9.24 14.87 6.42
CA LYS A 110 -8.96 16.21 6.96
C LYS A 110 -8.36 16.17 8.36
N GLU A 111 -8.58 15.09 9.08
CA GLU A 111 -8.10 14.85 10.44
C GLU A 111 -6.64 14.41 10.40
N ARG A 112 -5.73 15.35 10.65
CA ARG A 112 -4.27 15.15 10.54
C ARG A 112 -3.72 14.09 11.48
N GLU A 113 -4.33 13.89 12.61
CA GLU A 113 -3.97 12.90 13.63
C GLU A 113 -4.29 11.45 13.20
N ARG A 114 -5.13 11.28 12.16
CA ARG A 114 -5.52 9.96 11.66
C ARG A 114 -4.53 9.36 10.67
N TYR A 115 -3.51 10.10 10.22
CA TYR A 115 -2.55 9.55 9.29
C TYR A 115 -1.13 10.07 9.48
N GLN A 116 -0.17 9.23 9.14
CA GLN A 116 1.24 9.56 9.01
C GLN A 116 1.71 9.17 7.60
N LEU A 117 2.51 10.02 6.98
CA LEU A 117 3.06 9.81 5.65
C LEU A 117 4.58 9.75 5.72
N LEU A 118 5.17 8.64 5.30
CA LEU A 118 6.61 8.40 5.35
C LEU A 118 7.15 8.10 3.95
N ASN A 119 7.99 9.00 3.41
CA ASN A 119 8.76 8.71 2.21
C ASN A 119 10.04 7.96 2.61
N LYS A 120 9.91 6.66 2.83
CA LYS A 120 10.98 5.78 3.33
C LYS A 120 10.92 4.41 2.67
N ASP A 121 12.01 3.66 2.82
CA ASP A 121 12.05 2.25 2.46
C ASP A 121 11.21 1.41 3.44
N ALA A 122 10.35 0.54 2.92
CA ALA A 122 9.47 -0.31 3.71
C ALA A 122 10.23 -1.21 4.69
N VAL A 123 11.36 -1.78 4.27
CA VAL A 123 12.18 -2.67 5.12
C VAL A 123 12.72 -1.92 6.34
N GLN A 124 13.13 -0.65 6.17
CA GLN A 124 13.59 0.18 7.30
C GLN A 124 12.46 0.49 8.28
N VAL A 125 11.24 0.73 7.79
CA VAL A 125 10.07 1.01 8.63
C VAL A 125 9.53 -0.26 9.28
N ALA A 126 9.72 -1.43 8.66
CA ALA A 126 9.34 -2.72 9.21
C ALA A 126 10.02 -3.03 10.56
N ALA A 127 11.15 -2.39 10.87
CA ALA A 127 11.76 -2.45 12.21
C ALA A 127 10.95 -1.72 13.30
N LEU A 128 9.70 -1.53 13.15
CA LEU A 128 8.64 -0.88 13.95
C LEU A 128 9.12 -0.10 15.17
N THR A 129 8.78 1.18 15.22
CA THR A 129 9.05 2.07 16.36
C THR A 129 7.81 2.32 17.22
N GLN A 130 6.67 1.75 16.84
CA GLN A 130 5.40 1.85 17.57
C GLN A 130 4.54 0.60 17.32
N ALA A 131 3.48 0.45 18.12
CA ALA A 131 2.55 -0.66 18.01
C ALA A 131 1.55 -0.46 16.86
N TYR A 132 1.30 -1.53 16.10
CA TYR A 132 0.28 -1.61 15.07
C TYR A 132 -0.58 -2.86 15.28
N GLY A 133 -1.88 -2.74 15.11
CA GLY A 133 -2.80 -3.88 15.18
C GLY A 133 -2.90 -4.62 13.85
N VAL A 134 -2.86 -3.88 12.73
CA VAL A 134 -2.97 -4.42 11.36
C VAL A 134 -1.83 -3.89 10.51
N ILE A 135 -1.16 -4.77 9.76
CA ILE A 135 -0.12 -4.40 8.78
C ILE A 135 -0.53 -4.93 7.40
N PHE A 136 -0.52 -4.05 6.41
CA PHE A 136 -0.68 -4.37 5.00
C PHE A 136 0.70 -4.52 4.35
N LEU A 137 0.89 -5.60 3.61
CA LEU A 137 2.09 -6.00 2.90
C LEU A 137 1.72 -6.32 1.46
N ASP A 138 1.81 -5.33 0.58
CA ASP A 138 1.50 -5.42 -0.86
C ASP A 138 2.67 -4.90 -1.70
N PRO A 139 3.82 -5.60 -1.68
CA PRO A 139 5.02 -5.18 -2.41
C PRO A 139 4.84 -5.34 -3.92
N PRO A 140 5.62 -4.60 -4.74
CA PRO A 140 5.68 -4.80 -6.18
C PRO A 140 6.08 -6.25 -6.51
N PHE A 141 5.33 -6.94 -7.39
CA PHE A 141 5.59 -8.34 -7.76
C PHE A 141 6.90 -8.54 -8.50
N ALA A 142 7.44 -7.48 -9.10
CA ALA A 142 8.75 -7.50 -9.75
C ALA A 142 9.91 -7.68 -8.75
N LEU A 143 9.68 -7.45 -7.45
CA LEU A 143 10.69 -7.48 -6.39
C LEU A 143 10.21 -8.37 -5.23
N PRO A 144 10.05 -9.69 -5.45
CA PRO A 144 9.47 -10.60 -4.45
C PRO A 144 10.28 -10.67 -3.15
N GLU A 145 11.60 -10.43 -3.21
CA GLU A 145 12.49 -10.37 -2.04
C GLU A 145 12.10 -9.29 -1.03
N LEU A 146 11.43 -8.21 -1.46
CA LEU A 146 10.99 -7.15 -0.55
C LEU A 146 10.01 -7.65 0.50
N LEU A 147 9.12 -8.59 0.13
CA LEU A 147 8.21 -9.20 1.10
C LEU A 147 8.98 -10.00 2.16
N THR A 148 9.93 -10.81 1.73
CA THR A 148 10.76 -11.62 2.65
C THR A 148 11.55 -10.72 3.59
N HIS A 149 12.20 -9.68 3.07
CA HIS A 149 12.98 -8.73 3.88
C HIS A 149 12.08 -7.97 4.87
N ALA A 150 10.90 -7.52 4.43
CA ALA A 150 9.95 -6.84 5.31
C ALA A 150 9.43 -7.76 6.42
N LEU A 151 9.08 -9.02 6.12
CA LEU A 151 8.65 -10.00 7.11
C LEU A 151 9.77 -10.30 8.11
N THR A 152 11.01 -10.48 7.66
CA THR A 152 12.17 -10.69 8.54
C THR A 152 12.37 -9.51 9.48
N ALA A 153 12.32 -8.28 8.97
CA ALA A 153 12.48 -7.07 9.78
C ALA A 153 11.33 -6.88 10.78
N LEU A 154 10.09 -7.20 10.37
CA LEU A 154 8.92 -7.18 11.26
C LEU A 154 9.10 -8.16 12.42
N GLN A 155 9.45 -9.42 12.14
CA GLN A 155 9.61 -10.46 13.15
C GLN A 155 10.75 -10.15 14.14
N ALA A 156 11.79 -9.46 13.70
CA ALA A 156 12.89 -8.99 14.56
C ALA A 156 12.52 -7.78 15.43
N SER A 157 11.37 -7.11 15.16
CA SER A 157 10.95 -5.93 15.91
C SER A 157 10.36 -6.27 17.26
N THR A 158 10.74 -5.52 18.31
CA THR A 158 10.15 -5.63 19.66
C THR A 158 8.64 -5.33 19.67
N HIS A 159 8.14 -4.55 18.73
CA HIS A 159 6.73 -4.23 18.59
C HIS A 159 5.92 -5.27 17.80
N PHE A 160 6.58 -6.29 17.23
CA PHE A 160 5.88 -7.32 16.46
C PHE A 160 4.85 -8.09 17.29
N ALA A 161 5.07 -8.23 18.59
CA ALA A 161 4.11 -8.85 19.51
C ALA A 161 2.76 -8.13 19.57
N SER A 162 2.69 -6.83 19.25
CA SER A 162 1.45 -6.06 19.19
C SER A 162 0.64 -6.29 17.94
N VAL A 163 1.26 -6.82 16.87
CA VAL A 163 0.61 -7.06 15.58
C VAL A 163 -0.36 -8.24 15.72
N ARG A 164 -1.61 -8.00 15.43
CA ARG A 164 -2.68 -9.01 15.49
C ARG A 164 -3.03 -9.58 14.13
N TYR A 165 -2.90 -8.77 13.09
CA TYR A 165 -3.32 -9.12 11.73
C TYR A 165 -2.27 -8.70 10.73
N LEU A 166 -1.93 -9.62 9.81
CA LEU A 166 -1.15 -9.31 8.61
C LEU A 166 -2.04 -9.55 7.39
N VAL A 167 -2.08 -8.59 6.50
CA VAL A 167 -2.67 -8.73 5.18
C VAL A 167 -1.52 -8.79 4.20
N ILE A 168 -1.40 -9.88 3.47
CA ILE A 168 -0.29 -10.10 2.55
C ILE A 168 -0.82 -10.35 1.15
N GLU A 169 -0.42 -9.51 0.19
CA GLU A 169 -0.57 -9.78 -1.24
C GLU A 169 0.77 -10.21 -1.81
N ARG A 170 0.77 -11.27 -2.62
CA ARG A 170 1.96 -11.84 -3.26
C ARG A 170 1.63 -12.45 -4.61
N SER A 171 2.61 -12.62 -5.46
CA SER A 171 2.45 -13.42 -6.69
C SER A 171 2.13 -14.88 -6.33
N LEU A 172 1.40 -15.59 -7.21
CA LEU A 172 1.11 -17.02 -7.03
C LEU A 172 2.38 -17.88 -7.02
N ALA A 173 3.44 -17.43 -7.67
CA ALA A 173 4.72 -18.14 -7.71
C ALA A 173 5.48 -18.08 -6.37
N MET A 174 5.20 -17.07 -5.54
CA MET A 174 5.85 -16.91 -4.24
C MET A 174 5.10 -17.70 -3.17
N LYS A 175 5.84 -18.49 -2.39
CA LYS A 175 5.31 -19.20 -1.22
C LYS A 175 5.81 -18.53 0.06
N ILE A 176 4.95 -18.44 1.06
CA ILE A 176 5.32 -18.08 2.44
C ILE A 176 5.14 -19.37 3.24
N GLU A 177 6.24 -19.87 3.80
CA GLU A 177 6.22 -21.15 4.53
C GLU A 177 5.49 -21.00 5.86
N ALA A 178 5.99 -20.14 6.73
CA ALA A 178 5.38 -19.85 8.03
C ALA A 178 5.78 -18.46 8.49
N ILE A 179 4.92 -17.84 9.30
CA ILE A 179 5.22 -16.62 10.06
C ILE A 179 5.01 -16.96 11.53
N GLU A 180 6.07 -16.82 12.33
CA GLU A 180 6.02 -17.20 13.74
C GLU A 180 4.88 -16.51 14.49
N GLY A 181 4.07 -17.30 15.19
CA GLY A 181 2.93 -16.84 15.94
C GLY A 181 1.70 -16.43 15.11
N PHE A 182 1.69 -16.72 13.79
CA PHE A 182 0.55 -16.44 12.92
C PHE A 182 0.06 -17.67 12.18
N SER A 183 -1.24 -17.70 11.90
CA SER A 183 -1.87 -18.67 11.02
C SER A 183 -2.71 -17.99 9.96
N VAL A 184 -2.82 -18.61 8.78
CA VAL A 184 -3.72 -18.14 7.71
C VAL A 184 -5.16 -18.32 8.15
N HIS A 185 -5.89 -17.23 8.25
CA HIS A 185 -7.31 -17.25 8.60
C HIS A 185 -8.21 -17.27 7.37
N ARG A 186 -7.85 -16.49 6.34
CA ARG A 186 -8.56 -16.45 5.04
C ARG A 186 -7.56 -16.18 3.92
N GLU A 187 -7.87 -16.73 2.76
CA GLU A 187 -7.11 -16.42 1.55
C GLU A 187 -8.02 -16.44 0.32
N MET A 188 -7.59 -15.75 -0.71
CA MET A 188 -8.19 -15.77 -2.04
C MET A 188 -7.11 -15.66 -3.11
N ASN A 189 -7.36 -16.29 -4.25
CA ASN A 189 -6.52 -16.18 -5.42
C ASN A 189 -7.20 -15.35 -6.50
N THR A 190 -6.41 -14.55 -7.18
CA THR A 190 -6.73 -13.97 -8.49
C THR A 190 -6.04 -14.80 -9.57
N LYS A 191 -6.05 -14.33 -10.82
CA LYS A 191 -5.28 -14.98 -11.90
C LYS A 191 -3.76 -14.87 -11.67
N GLU A 192 -3.28 -13.91 -10.90
CA GLU A 192 -1.86 -13.55 -10.78
C GLU A 192 -1.36 -13.43 -9.35
N SER A 193 -2.26 -13.23 -8.39
CA SER A 193 -1.89 -13.03 -7.00
C SER A 193 -2.72 -13.84 -6.01
N ASN A 194 -2.14 -14.05 -4.84
CA ASN A 194 -2.81 -14.53 -3.64
C ASN A 194 -2.86 -13.38 -2.63
N VAL A 195 -4.04 -13.15 -2.05
CA VAL A 195 -4.23 -12.28 -0.89
C VAL A 195 -4.62 -13.12 0.29
N SER A 196 -3.92 -12.96 1.40
CA SER A 196 -4.14 -13.72 2.63
C SER A 196 -4.22 -12.82 3.85
N LEU A 197 -5.16 -13.15 4.74
CA LEU A 197 -5.30 -12.58 6.07
C LEU A 197 -4.74 -13.57 7.08
N TRP A 198 -3.69 -13.17 7.77
CA TRP A 198 -3.04 -13.91 8.82
C TRP A 198 -3.44 -13.34 10.18
N VAL A 199 -3.69 -14.21 11.13
CA VAL A 199 -4.11 -13.84 12.49
C VAL A 199 -3.11 -14.40 13.48
N ARG A 200 -2.74 -13.59 14.46
CA ARG A 200 -1.88 -14.05 15.56
C ARG A 200 -2.63 -15.06 16.42
N ALA A 201 -1.98 -16.19 16.70
CA ALA A 201 -2.48 -17.24 17.57
C ALA A 201 -2.62 -16.78 19.03
#